data_2043e6dd5df0798637a61b5f5aaae396
#
_entry.id   2043e6dd5df0798637a61b5f5aaae396
#
_cell.length_a   1.000
_cell.length_b   1.000
_cell.length_c   1.000
_cell.angle_alpha   90.00
_cell.angle_beta   90.00
_cell.angle_gamma   90.00
#
_symmetry.space_group_name_H-M   'P 1'
#
loop_
_entity.id
_entity.type
_entity.pdbx_description
1 polymer ?
#
loop_
_entity_poly.entity_id
_entity_poly.type
_entity_poly.pdbx_seq_one_letter_code
_entity_poly.pdbx_strand_id
1 'polypeptide(L)'
;TTEVSLTPVVFFRDINTDWNGFGSDNSYSGFNLGQAGVVSSIKTGSSRGLTNLSFAYTFNRTNNYYRNAVIDGISDNGSMADFWALQGSGYRTGELGGQAWMAYETYLIDTLPNYLDEYGSIFSYYGETDPAYGQQVKRTIDNAGYSNEHTVAIGANLSEKVYLGAGF
;
A
#
# COMPACT_ATOMS: atom_id res chain seq x y z
N THR A 1 13.22 -37.81 -14.22
CA THR A 1 12.53 -36.76 -15.00
C THR A 1 12.60 -35.45 -14.26
N THR A 2 12.88 -34.38 -14.99
CA THR A 2 12.88 -33.00 -14.43
C THR A 2 11.88 -32.17 -15.23
N GLU A 3 11.05 -31.44 -14.54
CA GLU A 3 10.08 -30.51 -15.10
C GLU A 3 10.38 -29.11 -14.58
N VAL A 4 10.22 -28.12 -15.47
CA VAL A 4 10.38 -26.72 -15.15
C VAL A 4 9.11 -25.99 -15.56
N SER A 5 8.58 -25.18 -14.68
CA SER A 5 7.44 -24.31 -14.96
C SER A 5 7.83 -22.85 -14.83
N LEU A 6 7.29 -22.02 -15.70
CA LEU A 6 7.48 -20.56 -15.68
C LEU A 6 6.17 -19.89 -16.11
N THR A 7 5.69 -18.98 -15.29
CA THR A 7 4.45 -18.25 -15.57
C THR A 7 4.71 -16.75 -15.52
N PRO A 8 4.99 -16.13 -16.66
CA PRO A 8 5.02 -14.68 -16.76
C PRO A 8 3.60 -14.12 -16.62
N VAL A 9 3.48 -12.95 -16.00
CA VAL A 9 2.22 -12.24 -15.80
C VAL A 9 2.35 -10.81 -16.30
N VAL A 10 1.43 -10.42 -17.16
CA VAL A 10 1.21 -9.02 -17.52
C VAL A 10 -0.06 -8.57 -16.82
N PHE A 11 -0.02 -7.42 -16.19
CA PHE A 11 -1.19 -6.87 -15.51
C PHE A 11 -1.42 -5.42 -15.94
N PHE A 12 -2.69 -5.07 -15.96
CA PHE A 12 -3.17 -3.73 -16.22
C PHE A 12 -4.00 -3.31 -15.01
N ARG A 13 -3.85 -2.08 -14.58
CA ARG A 13 -4.59 -1.55 -13.44
C ARG A 13 -5.01 -0.13 -13.77
N ASP A 14 -6.30 0.11 -13.68
CA ASP A 14 -6.89 1.44 -13.78
C ASP A 14 -7.39 1.85 -12.39
N ILE A 15 -7.06 3.05 -11.99
CA ILE A 15 -7.43 3.61 -10.69
C ILE A 15 -8.13 4.93 -10.97
N ASN A 16 -9.44 4.94 -10.72
CA ASN A 16 -10.26 6.13 -10.82
C ASN A 16 -10.45 6.66 -9.40
N THR A 17 -10.15 7.91 -9.21
CA THR A 17 -10.38 8.62 -7.95
C THR A 17 -11.35 9.77 -8.22
N ASP A 18 -12.37 9.89 -7.39
CA ASP A 18 -13.25 11.06 -7.35
C ASP A 18 -13.17 11.70 -5.96
N TRP A 19 -12.99 13.00 -5.93
CA TRP A 19 -12.99 13.77 -4.71
C TRP A 19 -13.67 15.12 -4.96
N ASN A 20 -14.77 15.39 -4.27
CA ASN A 20 -15.60 16.58 -4.43
C ASN A 20 -16.00 16.86 -5.89
N GLY A 21 -16.25 15.83 -6.71
CA GLY A 21 -16.59 15.97 -8.12
C GLY A 21 -15.38 16.18 -9.04
N PHE A 22 -14.15 16.16 -8.52
CA PHE A 22 -12.93 16.19 -9.30
C PHE A 22 -12.44 14.76 -9.51
N GLY A 23 -12.59 14.24 -10.73
CA GLY A 23 -12.13 12.91 -11.12
C GLY A 23 -10.67 12.92 -11.54
N SER A 24 -9.93 11.90 -11.16
CA SER A 24 -8.58 11.65 -11.66
C SER A 24 -8.42 10.18 -12.00
N ASP A 25 -7.96 9.90 -13.21
CA ASP A 25 -7.75 8.57 -13.73
C ASP A 25 -6.25 8.29 -13.84
N ASN A 26 -5.82 7.16 -13.31
CA ASN A 26 -4.45 6.70 -13.41
C ASN A 26 -4.42 5.27 -13.91
N SER A 27 -3.65 5.02 -14.97
CA SER A 27 -3.45 3.67 -15.51
C SER A 27 -2.01 3.23 -15.34
N TYR A 28 -1.84 1.98 -14.98
CA TYR A 28 -0.54 1.35 -14.87
C TYR A 28 -0.56 -0.04 -15.49
N SER A 29 0.49 -0.34 -16.25
CA SER A 29 0.73 -1.68 -16.76
C SER A 29 2.12 -2.15 -16.33
N GLY A 30 2.22 -3.44 -16.04
CA GLY A 30 3.49 -4.00 -15.61
C GLY A 30 3.64 -5.47 -15.99
N PHE A 31 4.88 -5.90 -15.98
CA PHE A 31 5.26 -7.29 -16.20
C PHE A 31 5.95 -7.83 -14.95
N ASN A 32 5.61 -9.05 -14.56
CA ASN A 32 6.31 -9.75 -13.50
C ASN A 32 6.34 -11.26 -13.73
N LEU A 33 7.14 -11.94 -12.93
CA LEU A 33 7.13 -13.39 -12.82
C LEU A 33 6.12 -13.78 -11.73
N GLY A 34 5.03 -14.42 -12.14
CA GLY A 34 3.98 -14.88 -11.21
C GLY A 34 4.37 -16.16 -10.50
N GLN A 35 4.98 -17.10 -11.25
CA GLN A 35 5.41 -18.38 -10.71
C GLN A 35 6.64 -18.87 -11.46
N ALA A 36 7.55 -19.52 -10.72
CA ALA A 36 8.61 -20.37 -11.28
C ALA A 36 8.74 -21.62 -10.44
N GLY A 37 8.95 -22.75 -11.07
CA GLY A 37 9.08 -24.01 -10.34
C GLY A 37 9.99 -24.99 -11.06
N VAL A 38 10.65 -25.83 -10.26
CA VAL A 38 11.40 -26.96 -10.75
C VAL A 38 11.06 -28.17 -9.88
N VAL A 39 10.75 -29.27 -10.54
CA VAL A 39 10.53 -30.57 -9.90
C VAL A 39 11.47 -31.56 -10.55
N SER A 40 12.24 -32.27 -9.75
CA SER A 40 13.15 -33.31 -10.22
C SER A 40 12.88 -34.61 -9.50
N SER A 41 12.72 -35.69 -10.25
CA SER A 41 12.44 -37.00 -9.75
C SER A 41 13.53 -37.99 -10.22
N ILE A 42 14.18 -38.62 -9.25
CA ILE A 42 15.33 -39.50 -9.43
C ILE A 42 14.91 -40.93 -9.06
N LYS A 43 14.99 -41.83 -10.02
CA LYS A 43 14.82 -43.26 -9.76
C LYS A 43 16.10 -43.83 -9.18
N THR A 44 15.99 -44.57 -8.07
CA THR A 44 17.15 -45.17 -7.38
C THR A 44 17.65 -46.44 -8.06
N GLY A 45 16.88 -46.98 -9.00
CA GLY A 45 17.19 -48.27 -9.65
C GLY A 45 16.87 -49.49 -8.80
N SER A 46 16.39 -49.31 -7.57
CA SER A 46 15.98 -50.40 -6.68
C SER A 46 14.49 -50.74 -6.91
N SER A 47 14.18 -52.04 -6.92
CA SER A 47 12.80 -52.53 -6.98
C SER A 47 12.15 -52.70 -5.59
N ARG A 48 12.93 -52.55 -4.52
CA ARG A 48 12.46 -52.62 -3.13
C ARG A 48 13.09 -51.51 -2.30
N GLY A 49 12.37 -51.06 -1.30
CA GLY A 49 12.80 -49.93 -0.48
C GLY A 49 12.55 -48.58 -1.21
N LEU A 50 13.49 -47.69 -1.15
CA LEU A 50 13.38 -46.37 -1.82
C LEU A 50 13.53 -46.56 -3.33
N THR A 51 12.42 -46.41 -4.06
CA THR A 51 12.38 -46.59 -5.53
C THR A 51 12.49 -45.24 -6.26
N ASN A 52 12.01 -44.17 -5.66
CA ASN A 52 12.05 -42.83 -6.25
C ASN A 52 12.18 -41.77 -5.17
N LEU A 53 12.97 -40.75 -5.46
CA LEU A 53 13.14 -39.53 -4.65
C LEU A 53 12.85 -38.31 -5.52
N SER A 54 11.99 -37.45 -5.04
CA SER A 54 11.60 -36.25 -5.74
C SER A 54 11.93 -35.02 -4.91
N PHE A 55 12.40 -33.98 -5.57
CA PHE A 55 12.65 -32.66 -5.00
C PHE A 55 11.88 -31.63 -5.81
N ALA A 56 11.28 -30.68 -5.13
CA ALA A 56 10.62 -29.55 -5.76
C ALA A 56 11.03 -28.25 -5.09
N TYR A 57 11.15 -27.23 -5.91
CA TYR A 57 11.24 -25.85 -5.47
C TYR A 57 10.27 -25.02 -6.30
N THR A 58 9.46 -24.20 -5.63
CA THR A 58 8.56 -23.25 -6.29
C THR A 58 8.70 -21.85 -5.69
N PHE A 59 8.63 -20.91 -6.58
CA PHE A 59 8.48 -19.50 -6.31
C PHE A 59 7.10 -19.07 -6.79
N ASN A 60 6.32 -18.45 -5.91
CA ASN A 60 5.03 -17.86 -6.25
C ASN A 60 5.00 -16.40 -5.81
N ARG A 61 4.58 -15.52 -6.68
CA ARG A 61 4.22 -14.17 -6.30
C ARG A 61 2.79 -14.16 -5.79
N THR A 62 2.61 -13.96 -4.47
CA THR A 62 1.29 -14.02 -3.82
C THR A 62 0.56 -12.69 -3.89
N ASN A 63 1.29 -11.57 -3.92
CA ASN A 63 0.66 -10.25 -4.04
C ASN A 63 1.59 -9.22 -4.70
N ASN A 64 0.95 -8.22 -5.32
CA ASN A 64 1.60 -7.04 -5.86
C ASN A 64 0.88 -5.80 -5.33
N TYR A 65 1.54 -5.01 -4.48
CA TYR A 65 0.99 -3.85 -3.79
C TYR A 65 1.14 -2.55 -4.57
N TYR A 66 1.69 -2.60 -5.78
CA TYR A 66 1.87 -1.39 -6.57
C TYR A 66 0.53 -0.69 -6.79
N ARG A 67 0.47 0.55 -6.35
CA ARG A 67 -0.68 1.43 -6.52
C ARG A 67 -0.19 2.87 -6.60
N ASN A 68 -0.55 3.56 -7.65
CA ASN A 68 -0.39 5.00 -7.77
C ASN A 68 -1.77 5.63 -7.90
N ALA A 69 -2.14 6.49 -6.97
CA ALA A 69 -3.40 7.23 -7.01
C ALA A 69 -3.11 8.72 -6.80
N VAL A 70 -3.71 9.53 -7.61
CA VAL A 70 -3.63 10.98 -7.51
C VAL A 70 -5.02 11.50 -7.19
N ILE A 71 -5.11 12.29 -6.14
CA ILE A 71 -6.29 13.08 -5.78
C ILE A 71 -5.89 14.52 -6.05
N ASP A 72 -6.58 15.19 -6.96
CA ASP A 72 -6.33 16.59 -7.31
C ASP A 72 -7.68 17.28 -7.46
N GLY A 73 -7.89 18.38 -6.77
CA GLY A 73 -9.15 19.09 -6.81
C GLY A 73 -9.14 20.35 -5.95
N ILE A 74 -10.29 21.01 -5.91
CA ILE A 74 -10.49 22.20 -5.10
C ILE A 74 -11.34 21.83 -3.88
N SER A 75 -10.90 22.25 -2.70
CA SER A 75 -11.66 22.14 -1.46
C SER A 75 -12.37 23.45 -1.16
N ASP A 76 -13.70 23.39 -1.09
CA ASP A 76 -14.55 24.54 -0.72
C ASP A 76 -14.86 24.55 0.78
N ASN A 77 -14.56 23.47 1.51
CA ASN A 77 -15.02 23.24 2.87
C ASN A 77 -13.89 23.17 3.91
N GLY A 78 -12.75 23.73 3.61
CA GLY A 78 -11.66 23.79 4.55
C GLY A 78 -10.33 23.30 4.00
N SER A 79 -9.31 23.58 4.76
CA SER A 79 -7.91 23.29 4.46
C SER A 79 -7.28 22.44 5.54
N MET A 80 -6.07 21.97 5.33
CA MET A 80 -5.28 21.34 6.37
C MET A 80 -4.99 22.32 7.53
N ALA A 81 -4.87 23.61 7.24
CA ALA A 81 -4.70 24.63 8.28
C ALA A 81 -5.95 24.77 9.16
N ASP A 82 -7.16 24.67 8.60
CA ASP A 82 -8.41 24.65 9.37
C ASP A 82 -8.49 23.42 10.28
N PHE A 83 -8.02 22.27 9.81
CA PHE A 83 -7.91 21.07 10.64
C PHE A 83 -6.96 21.30 11.82
N TRP A 84 -5.82 21.94 11.62
CA TRP A 84 -4.87 22.23 12.70
C TRP A 84 -5.40 23.31 13.65
N ALA A 85 -6.14 24.30 13.17
CA ALA A 85 -6.83 25.27 14.00
C ALA A 85 -7.85 24.58 14.92
N LEU A 86 -8.65 23.67 14.38
CA LEU A 86 -9.59 22.87 15.16
C LEU A 86 -8.87 21.99 16.20
N GLN A 87 -7.73 21.40 15.82
CA GLN A 87 -6.94 20.56 16.73
C GLN A 87 -6.30 21.40 17.87
N GLY A 88 -5.97 22.64 17.61
CA GLY A 88 -5.43 23.57 18.62
C GLY A 88 -6.50 24.16 19.55
N SER A 89 -7.76 24.21 19.11
CA SER A 89 -8.84 24.82 19.88
C SER A 89 -9.06 24.12 21.23
N GLY A 90 -9.22 24.91 22.28
CA GLY A 90 -9.28 24.46 23.68
C GLY A 90 -7.94 24.45 24.40
N TYR A 91 -6.83 24.71 23.74
CA TYR A 91 -5.50 24.82 24.34
C TYR A 91 -4.95 26.23 24.18
N ARG A 92 -4.29 26.74 25.21
CA ARG A 92 -3.57 28.02 25.10
C ARG A 92 -2.31 27.86 24.24
N THR A 93 -1.81 28.95 23.69
CA THR A 93 -0.63 28.94 22.80
C THR A 93 0.59 28.23 23.40
N GLY A 94 0.83 28.36 24.71
CA GLY A 94 1.92 27.65 25.40
C GLY A 94 1.66 26.17 25.69
N GLU A 95 0.45 25.67 25.43
CA GLU A 95 0.02 24.28 25.66
C GLU A 95 -0.17 23.51 24.34
N LEU A 96 -0.08 24.23 23.20
CA LEU A 96 -0.18 23.59 21.90
C LEU A 96 0.92 22.55 21.70
N GLY A 97 0.54 21.43 21.12
CA GLY A 97 1.47 20.34 20.80
C GLY A 97 1.37 19.86 19.36
N GLY A 98 2.39 19.14 18.93
CA GLY A 98 2.40 18.46 17.63
C GLY A 98 2.24 19.41 16.45
N GLN A 99 1.31 19.06 15.56
CA GLN A 99 1.10 19.79 14.30
C GLN A 99 0.44 21.15 14.52
N ALA A 100 -0.44 21.29 15.53
CA ALA A 100 -1.08 22.56 15.83
C ALA A 100 -0.04 23.60 16.31
N TRP A 101 0.92 23.20 17.13
CA TRP A 101 2.03 24.06 17.54
C TRP A 101 2.88 24.51 16.34
N MET A 102 3.25 23.56 15.45
CA MET A 102 4.01 23.88 14.24
C MET A 102 3.25 24.83 13.32
N ALA A 103 1.94 24.63 13.18
CA ALA A 103 1.09 25.50 12.37
C ALA A 103 1.01 26.92 12.96
N TYR A 104 0.97 27.03 14.28
CA TYR A 104 0.99 28.31 14.97
C TYR A 104 2.32 29.05 14.79
N GLU A 105 3.45 28.39 15.00
CA GLU A 105 4.79 28.95 14.81
C GLU A 105 5.09 29.36 13.36
N THR A 106 4.41 28.77 12.41
CA THR A 106 4.54 29.09 10.97
C THR A 106 3.47 30.08 10.48
N TYR A 107 2.65 30.61 11.38
CA TYR A 107 1.54 31.54 11.06
C TYR A 107 0.49 30.97 10.09
N LEU A 108 0.35 29.65 10.03
CA LEU A 108 -0.74 29.00 9.30
C LEU A 108 -2.05 29.03 10.07
N ILE A 109 -1.97 29.11 11.39
CA ILE A 109 -3.07 29.37 12.30
C ILE A 109 -2.69 30.48 13.28
N ASP A 110 -3.67 31.20 13.77
CA ASP A 110 -3.49 32.22 14.80
C ASP A 110 -4.69 32.23 15.73
N THR A 111 -4.54 32.81 16.93
CA THR A 111 -5.64 32.98 17.87
C THR A 111 -6.71 33.88 17.29
N LEU A 112 -7.98 33.53 17.49
CA LEU A 112 -9.09 34.39 17.13
C LEU A 112 -9.12 35.62 18.06
N PRO A 113 -9.54 36.79 17.54
CA PRO A 113 -9.66 38.00 18.36
C PRO A 113 -10.54 37.77 19.58
N ASN A 114 -10.05 38.18 20.74
CA ASN A 114 -10.67 38.00 22.07
C ASN A 114 -10.72 36.59 22.63
N TYR A 115 -10.12 35.61 21.96
CA TYR A 115 -9.99 34.25 22.42
C TYR A 115 -8.51 33.90 22.62
N LEU A 116 -8.19 33.15 23.69
CA LEU A 116 -6.82 32.72 24.00
C LEU A 116 -6.58 31.24 23.70
N ASP A 117 -7.64 30.54 23.34
CA ASP A 117 -7.71 29.08 23.16
C ASP A 117 -8.56 28.67 21.93
N GLU A 118 -8.93 29.63 21.11
CA GLU A 118 -9.57 29.36 19.82
C GLU A 118 -8.68 29.90 18.69
N TYR A 119 -8.60 29.10 17.61
CA TYR A 119 -7.70 29.37 16.50
C TYR A 119 -8.47 29.43 15.18
N GLY A 120 -8.06 30.35 14.32
CA GLY A 120 -8.46 30.41 12.91
C GLY A 120 -7.27 30.12 12.00
N SER A 121 -7.53 29.56 10.84
CA SER A 121 -6.50 29.43 9.81
C SER A 121 -6.36 30.73 9.01
N ILE A 122 -5.24 30.91 8.32
CA ILE A 122 -5.07 32.03 7.38
C ILE A 122 -6.10 32.00 6.25
N PHE A 123 -6.80 30.89 6.05
CA PHE A 123 -7.81 30.69 5.02
C PHE A 123 -9.24 30.90 5.52
N SER A 124 -9.45 30.82 6.83
CA SER A 124 -10.75 31.01 7.48
C SER A 124 -10.67 31.96 8.67
N TYR A 125 -9.84 32.99 8.55
CA TYR A 125 -9.67 33.99 9.61
C TYR A 125 -11.00 34.70 9.87
N TYR A 126 -11.45 34.72 11.13
CA TYR A 126 -12.75 35.19 11.60
C TYR A 126 -13.96 34.28 11.40
N GLY A 127 -13.78 33.00 11.04
CA GLY A 127 -14.89 32.06 10.92
C GLY A 127 -15.77 32.27 9.67
N GLU A 128 -15.37 33.17 8.80
CA GLU A 128 -15.98 33.39 7.48
C GLU A 128 -15.08 32.70 6.44
N THR A 129 -15.49 31.54 5.99
CA THR A 129 -14.95 30.95 4.75
C THR A 129 -15.43 31.85 3.59
N ASP A 130 -14.52 32.51 2.92
CA ASP A 130 -14.84 33.15 1.64
C ASP A 130 -15.24 32.02 0.65
N PRO A 131 -16.51 31.95 0.24
CA PRO A 131 -16.96 30.91 -0.68
C PRO A 131 -16.29 31.00 -2.07
N ALA A 132 -15.61 32.08 -2.36
CA ALA A 132 -14.79 32.23 -3.56
C ALA A 132 -13.37 31.68 -3.37
N TYR A 133 -13.01 31.28 -2.17
CA TYR A 133 -11.69 30.77 -1.83
C TYR A 133 -11.63 29.25 -1.91
N GLY A 134 -11.39 28.73 -3.11
CA GLY A 134 -11.10 27.31 -3.30
C GLY A 134 -9.63 27.02 -3.09
N GLN A 135 -9.28 26.11 -2.18
CA GLN A 135 -7.92 25.61 -2.02
C GLN A 135 -7.66 24.44 -2.95
N GLN A 136 -6.64 24.56 -3.77
CA GLN A 136 -6.15 23.39 -4.52
C GLN A 136 -5.50 22.40 -3.56
N VAL A 137 -6.05 21.21 -3.52
CA VAL A 137 -5.51 20.08 -2.75
C VAL A 137 -5.01 19.03 -3.72
N LYS A 138 -3.75 18.65 -3.58
CA LYS A 138 -3.16 17.55 -4.32
C LYS A 138 -2.58 16.53 -3.36
N ARG A 139 -3.02 15.28 -3.48
CA ARG A 139 -2.48 14.14 -2.74
C ARG A 139 -2.08 13.04 -3.71
N THR A 140 -0.82 12.66 -3.68
CA THR A 140 -0.32 11.52 -4.40
C THR A 140 -0.09 10.37 -3.41
N ILE A 141 -0.64 9.21 -3.72
CA ILE A 141 -0.45 7.97 -2.97
C ILE A 141 0.31 7.03 -3.88
N ASP A 142 1.54 6.72 -3.53
CA ASP A 142 2.39 5.82 -4.28
C ASP A 142 2.81 4.65 -3.37
N ASN A 143 2.25 3.47 -3.67
CA ASN A 143 2.56 2.26 -2.95
C ASN A 143 3.35 1.34 -3.89
N ALA A 144 4.47 0.82 -3.42
CA ALA A 144 5.26 -0.17 -4.11
C ALA A 144 5.57 -1.35 -3.20
N GLY A 145 5.66 -2.53 -3.77
CA GLY A 145 6.01 -3.72 -3.03
C GLY A 145 5.36 -4.98 -3.58
N TYR A 146 5.82 -6.12 -3.06
CA TYR A 146 5.30 -7.43 -3.42
C TYR A 146 5.51 -8.42 -2.28
N SER A 147 4.68 -9.46 -2.26
CA SER A 147 4.88 -10.65 -1.42
C SER A 147 5.19 -11.84 -2.32
N ASN A 148 6.15 -12.62 -1.89
CA ASN A 148 6.50 -13.87 -2.55
C ASN A 148 6.47 -15.01 -1.54
N GLU A 149 6.16 -16.20 -2.04
CA GLU A 149 6.24 -17.46 -1.33
C GLU A 149 7.29 -18.33 -2.01
N HIS A 150 8.12 -18.94 -1.20
CA HIS A 150 9.11 -19.92 -1.62
C HIS A 150 8.79 -21.25 -0.95
N THR A 151 8.55 -22.28 -1.73
CA THR A 151 8.24 -23.60 -1.19
C THR A 151 9.30 -24.59 -1.64
N VAL A 152 9.82 -25.33 -0.68
CA VAL A 152 10.70 -26.48 -0.91
C VAL A 152 9.97 -27.74 -0.51
N ALA A 153 9.97 -28.76 -1.34
CA ALA A 153 9.35 -30.02 -1.02
C ALA A 153 10.24 -31.21 -1.39
N ILE A 154 10.12 -32.26 -0.61
CA ILE A 154 10.77 -33.56 -0.83
C ILE A 154 9.72 -34.67 -0.79
N GLY A 155 9.82 -35.58 -1.72
CA GLY A 155 8.94 -36.76 -1.79
C GLY A 155 9.74 -38.04 -1.97
N ALA A 156 9.28 -39.10 -1.36
CA ALA A 156 9.89 -40.44 -1.47
C ALA A 156 8.82 -41.49 -1.79
N ASN A 157 9.12 -42.37 -2.70
CA ASN A 157 8.32 -43.57 -3.01
C ASN A 157 9.05 -44.83 -2.52
N LEU A 158 8.36 -45.55 -1.66
CA LEU A 158 8.87 -46.79 -1.07
C LEU A 158 8.14 -47.99 -1.68
N SER A 159 8.84 -48.74 -2.54
CA SER A 159 8.36 -49.99 -3.14
C SER A 159 7.06 -49.87 -3.91
N GLU A 160 6.74 -48.65 -4.41
CA GLU A 160 5.47 -48.32 -5.09
C GLU A 160 4.20 -48.55 -4.24
N LYS A 161 4.36 -48.64 -2.92
CA LYS A 161 3.28 -48.91 -1.97
C LYS A 161 3.07 -47.80 -0.97
N VAL A 162 4.13 -47.14 -0.58
CA VAL A 162 4.09 -46.04 0.40
C VAL A 162 4.72 -44.79 -0.21
N TYR A 163 3.99 -43.70 -0.13
CA TYR A 163 4.43 -42.40 -0.60
C TYR A 163 4.51 -41.44 0.60
N LEU A 164 5.66 -40.84 0.80
CA LEU A 164 5.91 -39.88 1.86
C LEU A 164 6.32 -38.57 1.23
N GLY A 165 5.89 -37.47 1.83
CA GLY A 165 6.25 -36.13 1.38
C GLY A 165 6.22 -35.12 2.51
N ALA A 166 7.08 -34.12 2.42
CA ALA A 166 7.12 -32.98 3.29
C ALA A 166 7.48 -31.72 2.47
N GLY A 167 6.94 -30.60 2.89
CA GLY A 167 7.24 -29.29 2.29
C GLY A 167 7.15 -28.19 3.34
N PHE A 168 7.85 -27.09 3.09
CA PHE A 168 7.84 -25.88 3.92
C PHE A 168 8.08 -24.64 3.06
#